data_ae73c346bc1680fb75b49d742274e1a4
#
_entry.id   ae73c346bc1680fb75b49d742274e1a4
#
_cell.length_a   1.000
_cell.length_b   1.000
_cell.length_c   1.000
_cell.angle_alpha   90.00
_cell.angle_beta   90.00
_cell.angle_gamma   90.00
#
_symmetry.space_group_name_H-M   'P 1'
#
loop_
_entity.id
_entity.type
_entity.pdbx_description
1 polymer ?
#
loop_
_entity_poly.entity_id
_entity_poly.type
_entity_poly.pdbx_seq_one_letter_code
_entity_poly.pdbx_strand_id
1 'polypeptide(L)'
;MNKLFTFLLLSAISIQSYAQQDYSHLFAKNDYSQIKKNVNDEDIARISNPTLQRAARQLKDGSYPLQKRLRAYTNYLSPIILSKQLKTSPYSQYENPTGIYFSAGDEAIVWVGKTNGATLALRVTNWDDKNFEQKDYQLKEGYNAFKIENKGNAYIQYFSEDKVSSKKINIHILGGKVNDVFERGKHTNKDWDDMLANASGPILDIVGKQVQLAYSVKSLQQNAPHQGVELIQLYDSIIGIQHQIMGLAQTKRVPKNRMFGRVIWQGFMHADGIGAAFHDNTMKDVANVANLRKNSWGVAHEFGHVNQVRPNMKWVGTTEVTNNIYSVWTQYIYNSHSPKLERERLKDYDEPKIGGRITSYMESAFVHRQPWLTQAGPDRWDRQRPRDWGGDHFVKLVPLWQLQLYFTVAGKGNVWEHKNFYGDIYTKAINAAETPEKQDAYYQIEFIKNACDAAKLDLTDFFEQSGMLIPIDLWVDDYTCAQMTITASDIAEIKRYAAKYSKPSTPVLHYITANSADIYKNKSPLSGNTGAGFEKKEGKIIIQNNAWKNAVAFETYTGEKLVKVAFVGAGSNDASNTIVHTPAGTTQVKAVGWDGTRMNVL
;
A
#
# COMPACT_ATOMS: atom_id res chain seq x y z
N MET A 1 28.06 -17.76 1.07
CA MET A 1 27.93 -18.32 -0.30
C MET A 1 26.45 -18.31 -0.66
N ASN A 2 25.93 -17.18 -1.06
CA ASN A 2 24.52 -16.98 -1.40
C ASN A 2 24.37 -17.06 -2.92
N LYS A 3 23.66 -18.09 -3.36
CA LYS A 3 23.25 -18.21 -4.76
C LYS A 3 22.07 -17.29 -4.98
N LEU A 4 22.31 -16.15 -5.64
CA LEU A 4 21.29 -15.35 -6.28
C LEU A 4 20.67 -16.23 -7.39
N PHE A 5 19.42 -16.64 -7.19
CA PHE A 5 18.62 -17.23 -8.27
C PHE A 5 18.05 -16.08 -9.11
N THR A 6 18.81 -15.70 -10.13
CA THR A 6 18.28 -14.91 -11.25
C THR A 6 17.45 -15.85 -12.11
N PHE A 7 16.13 -15.82 -11.97
CA PHE A 7 15.23 -16.47 -12.91
C PHE A 7 15.20 -15.66 -14.22
N LEU A 8 16.11 -15.98 -15.12
CA LEU A 8 15.91 -15.69 -16.55
C LEU A 8 14.89 -16.70 -17.07
N LEU A 9 13.62 -16.28 -17.16
CA LEU A 9 12.63 -17.00 -17.95
C LEU A 9 12.94 -16.81 -19.43
N LEU A 10 13.67 -17.76 -20.02
CA LEU A 10 13.71 -17.94 -21.45
C LEU A 10 12.34 -18.48 -21.90
N SER A 11 11.45 -17.60 -22.38
CA SER A 11 10.23 -18.00 -23.05
C SER A 11 10.60 -18.67 -24.40
N ALA A 12 10.36 -19.96 -24.53
CA ALA A 12 10.45 -20.66 -25.79
C ALA A 12 9.41 -20.08 -26.76
N ILE A 13 9.88 -19.41 -27.81
CA ILE A 13 9.04 -18.85 -28.87
C ILE A 13 8.66 -20.02 -29.80
N SER A 14 7.45 -20.54 -29.66
CA SER A 14 6.89 -21.45 -30.64
C SER A 14 6.17 -20.64 -31.74
N ILE A 15 6.85 -20.45 -32.89
CA ILE A 15 6.24 -19.89 -34.09
C ILE A 15 5.63 -21.06 -34.89
N GLN A 16 4.34 -21.31 -34.68
CA GLN A 16 3.59 -22.15 -35.63
C GLN A 16 2.89 -21.24 -36.63
N SER A 17 3.48 -21.09 -37.83
CA SER A 17 2.80 -20.47 -38.96
C SER A 17 1.94 -21.52 -39.65
N TYR A 18 0.62 -21.44 -39.51
CA TYR A 18 -0.29 -22.14 -40.40
C TYR A 18 -0.36 -21.39 -41.73
N ALA A 19 -0.26 -22.11 -42.85
CA ALA A 19 -0.61 -21.57 -44.16
C ALA A 19 -2.09 -21.17 -44.12
N GLN A 20 -2.35 -19.87 -44.17
CA GLN A 20 -3.68 -19.33 -43.92
C GLN A 20 -4.35 -18.99 -45.23
N GLN A 21 -5.57 -19.52 -45.43
CA GLN A 21 -6.44 -19.06 -46.48
C GLN A 21 -6.92 -17.64 -46.18
N ASP A 22 -6.69 -16.71 -47.09
CA ASP A 22 -7.08 -15.30 -46.91
C ASP A 22 -8.58 -15.11 -47.19
N TYR A 23 -9.33 -14.84 -46.15
CA TYR A 23 -10.76 -14.51 -46.20
C TYR A 23 -11.05 -13.00 -46.12
N SER A 24 -10.03 -12.13 -46.20
CA SER A 24 -10.19 -10.67 -46.10
C SER A 24 -11.12 -10.12 -47.18
N HIS A 25 -11.19 -10.77 -48.32
CA HIS A 25 -12.07 -10.41 -49.43
C HIS A 25 -13.58 -10.43 -49.07
N LEU A 26 -13.99 -11.17 -48.04
CA LEU A 26 -15.38 -11.21 -47.54
C LEU A 26 -15.72 -10.03 -46.64
N PHE A 27 -14.74 -9.33 -46.15
CA PHE A 27 -14.91 -8.21 -45.22
C PHE A 27 -14.79 -6.86 -45.95
N ALA A 28 -15.61 -5.88 -45.51
CA ALA A 28 -15.57 -4.52 -46.04
C ALA A 28 -14.43 -3.68 -45.43
N LYS A 29 -13.92 -4.11 -44.28
CA LYS A 29 -12.79 -3.47 -43.59
C LYS A 29 -11.67 -4.48 -43.30
N ASN A 30 -10.44 -4.03 -43.42
CA ASN A 30 -9.25 -4.86 -43.14
C ASN A 30 -9.17 -5.32 -41.67
N ASP A 31 -9.84 -4.64 -40.76
CA ASP A 31 -9.90 -4.98 -39.33
C ASP A 31 -10.93 -6.07 -39.00
N TYR A 32 -11.56 -6.66 -40.03
CA TYR A 32 -12.60 -7.69 -39.89
C TYR A 32 -13.85 -7.22 -39.10
N SER A 33 -14.08 -5.93 -38.96
CA SER A 33 -15.20 -5.37 -38.17
C SER A 33 -16.52 -5.30 -38.94
N GLN A 34 -16.51 -5.53 -40.25
CA GLN A 34 -17.70 -5.41 -41.07
C GLN A 34 -17.63 -6.40 -42.23
N ILE A 35 -18.69 -7.21 -42.40
CA ILE A 35 -18.82 -8.09 -43.57
C ILE A 35 -19.40 -7.29 -44.75
N LYS A 36 -19.05 -7.69 -46.01
CA LYS A 36 -19.60 -7.05 -47.20
C LYS A 36 -21.09 -7.40 -47.37
N LYS A 37 -21.87 -6.48 -47.90
CA LYS A 37 -23.34 -6.63 -48.07
C LYS A 37 -23.73 -7.78 -49.01
N ASN A 38 -22.86 -8.13 -49.99
CA ASN A 38 -23.09 -9.18 -50.98
C ASN A 38 -22.66 -10.56 -50.53
N VAL A 39 -22.10 -10.74 -49.33
CA VAL A 39 -21.67 -12.05 -48.81
C VAL A 39 -22.89 -12.83 -48.34
N ASN A 40 -23.08 -14.03 -48.89
CA ASN A 40 -24.17 -14.93 -48.52
C ASN A 40 -23.72 -15.99 -47.49
N ASP A 41 -24.64 -16.84 -47.04
CA ASP A 41 -24.37 -17.86 -46.03
C ASP A 41 -23.44 -18.99 -46.54
N GLU A 42 -23.48 -19.25 -47.84
CA GLU A 42 -22.58 -20.24 -48.48
C GLU A 42 -21.13 -19.75 -48.46
N ASP A 43 -20.93 -18.46 -48.74
CA ASP A 43 -19.60 -17.84 -48.66
C ASP A 43 -19.02 -17.94 -47.24
N ILE A 44 -19.85 -17.68 -46.25
CA ILE A 44 -19.45 -17.82 -44.85
C ILE A 44 -19.17 -19.28 -44.48
N ALA A 45 -19.99 -20.23 -44.97
CA ALA A 45 -19.81 -21.64 -44.73
C ALA A 45 -18.47 -22.20 -45.26
N ARG A 46 -17.92 -21.57 -46.31
CA ARG A 46 -16.59 -21.90 -46.88
C ARG A 46 -15.41 -21.43 -46.03
N ILE A 47 -15.63 -20.58 -45.02
CA ILE A 47 -14.56 -20.17 -44.10
C ILE A 47 -14.14 -21.40 -43.30
N SER A 48 -12.94 -21.90 -43.53
CA SER A 48 -12.42 -23.09 -42.84
C SER A 48 -12.09 -22.84 -41.37
N ASN A 49 -11.79 -21.58 -41.00
CA ASN A 49 -11.48 -21.21 -39.64
C ASN A 49 -12.76 -21.01 -38.80
N PRO A 50 -13.04 -21.85 -37.78
CA PRO A 50 -14.31 -21.80 -37.04
C PRO A 50 -14.53 -20.49 -36.27
N THR A 51 -13.45 -19.85 -35.79
CA THR A 51 -13.52 -18.60 -35.06
C THR A 51 -13.91 -17.45 -35.99
N LEU A 52 -13.29 -17.38 -37.16
CA LEU A 52 -13.59 -16.37 -38.18
C LEU A 52 -14.99 -16.59 -38.76
N GLN A 53 -15.36 -17.86 -39.02
CA GLN A 53 -16.67 -18.22 -39.55
C GLN A 53 -17.80 -17.78 -38.61
N ARG A 54 -17.66 -18.04 -37.29
CA ARG A 54 -18.59 -17.61 -36.27
C ARG A 54 -18.69 -16.08 -36.20
N ALA A 55 -17.55 -15.37 -36.20
CA ALA A 55 -17.53 -13.91 -36.22
C ALA A 55 -18.22 -13.35 -37.48
N ALA A 56 -17.99 -13.92 -38.66
CA ALA A 56 -18.63 -13.50 -39.90
C ALA A 56 -20.16 -13.67 -39.86
N ARG A 57 -20.67 -14.78 -39.30
CA ARG A 57 -22.11 -15.00 -39.11
C ARG A 57 -22.72 -13.95 -38.16
N GLN A 58 -22.10 -13.74 -37.01
CA GLN A 58 -22.55 -12.76 -36.01
C GLN A 58 -22.50 -11.31 -36.54
N LEU A 59 -21.50 -10.98 -37.35
CA LEU A 59 -21.45 -9.66 -38.03
C LEU A 59 -22.56 -9.51 -39.03
N LYS A 60 -22.94 -10.58 -39.72
CA LYS A 60 -24.02 -10.57 -40.73
C LYS A 60 -25.39 -10.43 -40.10
N ASP A 61 -25.66 -11.14 -38.98
CA ASP A 61 -26.93 -11.10 -38.24
C ASP A 61 -27.02 -9.97 -37.22
N GLY A 62 -25.93 -9.20 -37.01
CA GLY A 62 -25.88 -8.05 -36.08
C GLY A 62 -25.69 -8.43 -34.62
N SER A 63 -25.46 -9.70 -34.27
CA SER A 63 -25.25 -10.16 -32.89
C SER A 63 -23.81 -10.04 -32.39
N TYR A 64 -22.87 -9.65 -33.27
CA TYR A 64 -21.46 -9.55 -32.91
C TYR A 64 -21.18 -8.39 -31.96
N PRO A 65 -20.59 -8.63 -30.77
CA PRO A 65 -20.32 -7.60 -29.76
C PRO A 65 -19.10 -6.76 -30.13
N LEU A 66 -19.14 -6.03 -31.25
CA LEU A 66 -17.99 -5.35 -31.85
C LEU A 66 -17.29 -4.39 -30.86
N GLN A 67 -18.04 -3.59 -30.13
CA GLN A 67 -17.48 -2.58 -29.20
C GLN A 67 -16.70 -3.21 -28.02
N LYS A 68 -17.02 -4.47 -27.67
CA LYS A 68 -16.30 -5.22 -26.64
C LYS A 68 -15.04 -5.89 -27.17
N ARG A 69 -14.93 -6.10 -28.49
CA ARG A 69 -13.86 -6.83 -29.15
C ARG A 69 -12.87 -5.98 -29.95
N LEU A 70 -13.34 -4.86 -30.52
CA LEU A 70 -12.50 -3.88 -31.21
C LEU A 70 -12.30 -2.66 -30.31
N ARG A 71 -11.10 -2.53 -29.74
CA ARG A 71 -10.78 -1.49 -28.76
C ARG A 71 -9.47 -0.77 -29.11
N ALA A 72 -9.34 0.47 -28.62
CA ALA A 72 -8.13 1.26 -28.74
C ALA A 72 -7.31 1.17 -27.45
N TYR A 73 -6.11 0.63 -27.52
CA TYR A 73 -5.23 0.40 -26.37
C TYR A 73 -4.20 1.51 -26.20
N THR A 74 -3.93 1.84 -24.95
CA THR A 74 -3.06 2.96 -24.55
C THR A 74 -1.65 2.46 -24.26
N ASN A 75 -0.66 3.26 -24.63
CA ASN A 75 0.73 3.04 -24.27
C ASN A 75 1.01 3.50 -22.83
N TYR A 76 1.73 2.70 -22.06
CA TYR A 76 2.18 3.02 -20.71
C TYR A 76 3.72 2.94 -20.63
N LEU A 77 4.29 3.60 -19.63
CA LEU A 77 5.70 3.42 -19.32
C LEU A 77 5.93 1.99 -18.81
N SER A 78 7.05 1.37 -19.19
CA SER A 78 7.45 0.06 -18.64
C SER A 78 7.41 0.09 -17.11
N PRO A 79 6.72 -0.86 -16.44
CA PRO A 79 6.67 -0.91 -14.98
C PRO A 79 8.05 -0.98 -14.33
N ILE A 80 9.03 -1.58 -15.01
CA ILE A 80 10.42 -1.67 -14.55
C ILE A 80 11.09 -0.29 -14.59
N ILE A 81 10.89 0.48 -15.66
CA ILE A 81 11.43 1.84 -15.77
C ILE A 81 10.78 2.76 -14.74
N LEU A 82 9.46 2.66 -14.58
CA LEU A 82 8.75 3.43 -13.55
C LEU A 82 9.27 3.10 -12.14
N SER A 83 9.47 1.81 -11.85
CA SER A 83 9.98 1.37 -10.53
C SER A 83 11.37 1.95 -10.24
N LYS A 84 12.25 2.01 -11.23
CA LYS A 84 13.55 2.68 -11.10
C LYS A 84 13.40 4.19 -10.83
N GLN A 85 12.49 4.86 -11.54
CA GLN A 85 12.26 6.30 -11.36
C GLN A 85 11.68 6.66 -9.98
N LEU A 86 10.85 5.80 -9.42
CA LEU A 86 10.21 6.01 -8.11
C LEU A 86 10.92 5.27 -6.97
N LYS A 87 11.87 4.39 -7.29
CA LYS A 87 12.54 3.48 -6.34
C LYS A 87 11.55 2.60 -5.57
N THR A 88 10.48 2.17 -6.23
CA THR A 88 9.41 1.33 -5.68
C THR A 88 9.47 -0.07 -6.27
N SER A 89 8.54 -0.96 -5.89
CA SER A 89 8.25 -2.15 -6.68
C SER A 89 7.60 -1.78 -8.01
N PRO A 90 7.67 -2.65 -9.05
CA PRO A 90 6.97 -2.42 -10.30
C PRO A 90 5.44 -2.29 -10.09
N TYR A 91 4.82 -1.36 -10.81
CA TYR A 91 3.37 -1.24 -10.88
C TYR A 91 2.80 -2.26 -11.87
N SER A 92 1.52 -2.11 -12.25
CA SER A 92 0.82 -3.11 -13.06
C SER A 92 1.55 -3.47 -14.37
N GLN A 93 1.66 -4.77 -14.62
CA GLN A 93 2.02 -5.34 -15.93
C GLN A 93 0.77 -5.67 -16.76
N TYR A 94 -0.44 -5.31 -16.30
CA TYR A 94 -1.74 -5.72 -16.86
C TYR A 94 -2.61 -4.52 -17.25
N GLU A 95 -1.99 -3.41 -17.60
CA GLU A 95 -2.61 -2.09 -17.80
C GLU A 95 -3.74 -2.04 -18.84
N ASN A 96 -3.73 -2.93 -19.82
CA ASN A 96 -4.69 -2.98 -20.91
C ASN A 96 -5.51 -4.28 -20.90
N PRO A 97 -6.41 -4.50 -19.92
CA PRO A 97 -7.29 -5.66 -19.93
C PRO A 97 -8.22 -5.61 -21.16
N THR A 98 -8.37 -6.73 -21.82
CA THR A 98 -9.16 -6.80 -23.05
C THR A 98 -10.65 -7.06 -22.81
N GLY A 99 -10.99 -7.64 -21.65
CA GLY A 99 -12.31 -8.17 -21.37
C GLY A 99 -12.61 -9.47 -22.14
N ILE A 100 -11.58 -10.17 -22.60
CA ILE A 100 -11.71 -11.47 -23.25
C ILE A 100 -11.08 -12.55 -22.37
N TYR A 101 -11.82 -13.63 -22.18
CA TYR A 101 -11.37 -14.83 -21.51
C TYR A 101 -11.14 -15.94 -22.56
N PHE A 102 -10.01 -16.61 -22.47
CA PHE A 102 -9.69 -17.77 -23.28
C PHE A 102 -9.67 -19.05 -22.44
N SER A 103 -10.09 -20.16 -23.07
CA SER A 103 -9.83 -21.52 -22.61
C SER A 103 -8.57 -22.07 -23.28
N ALA A 104 -7.87 -23.00 -22.62
CA ALA A 104 -6.78 -23.70 -23.29
C ALA A 104 -7.30 -24.44 -24.53
N GLY A 105 -6.58 -24.33 -25.63
CA GLY A 105 -6.97 -24.87 -26.92
C GLY A 105 -7.81 -23.95 -27.82
N ASP A 106 -8.30 -22.81 -27.26
CA ASP A 106 -8.99 -21.80 -28.07
C ASP A 106 -8.07 -21.23 -29.16
N GLU A 107 -8.67 -20.83 -30.27
CA GLU A 107 -7.99 -20.07 -31.29
C GLU A 107 -8.25 -18.58 -31.09
N ALA A 108 -7.16 -17.81 -31.00
CA ALA A 108 -7.22 -16.35 -30.99
C ALA A 108 -6.87 -15.82 -32.38
N ILE A 109 -7.80 -15.10 -33.00
CA ILE A 109 -7.53 -14.27 -34.18
C ILE A 109 -7.49 -12.82 -33.69
N VAL A 110 -6.37 -12.13 -33.97
CA VAL A 110 -6.14 -10.77 -33.49
C VAL A 110 -5.68 -9.91 -34.68
N TRP A 111 -6.50 -8.94 -35.03
CA TRP A 111 -6.08 -7.89 -35.97
C TRP A 111 -5.51 -6.71 -35.22
N VAL A 112 -4.37 -6.20 -35.62
CA VAL A 112 -3.64 -5.09 -35.03
C VAL A 112 -3.49 -3.95 -36.03
N GLY A 113 -3.92 -2.76 -35.61
CA GLY A 113 -3.71 -1.54 -36.39
C GLY A 113 -2.25 -1.12 -36.50
N LYS A 114 -1.99 0.06 -37.08
CA LYS A 114 -0.63 0.58 -37.25
C LYS A 114 0.10 0.66 -35.91
N THR A 115 1.18 -0.09 -35.76
CA THR A 115 1.99 -0.15 -34.54
C THR A 115 2.96 1.02 -34.41
N ASN A 116 3.34 1.63 -35.54
CA ASN A 116 4.40 2.67 -35.61
C ASN A 116 5.72 2.22 -34.96
N GLY A 117 6.06 0.93 -35.10
CA GLY A 117 7.28 0.34 -34.53
C GLY A 117 7.17 -0.13 -33.08
N ALA A 118 6.00 -0.02 -32.44
CA ALA A 118 5.80 -0.50 -31.08
C ALA A 118 5.79 -2.04 -31.03
N THR A 119 6.42 -2.59 -29.99
CA THR A 119 6.33 -4.01 -29.64
C THR A 119 5.05 -4.26 -28.84
N LEU A 120 4.29 -5.27 -29.26
CA LEU A 120 3.01 -5.64 -28.67
C LEU A 120 2.96 -7.15 -28.43
N ALA A 121 2.26 -7.56 -27.39
CA ALA A 121 1.90 -8.96 -27.17
C ALA A 121 0.47 -9.08 -26.61
N LEU A 122 -0.18 -10.20 -26.92
CA LEU A 122 -1.37 -10.66 -26.19
C LEU A 122 -0.89 -11.55 -25.06
N ARG A 123 -1.11 -11.14 -23.83
CA ARG A 123 -0.83 -11.95 -22.63
C ARG A 123 -2.10 -12.62 -22.16
N VAL A 124 -2.08 -13.93 -21.98
CA VAL A 124 -3.17 -14.67 -21.33
C VAL A 124 -2.70 -15.11 -19.95
N THR A 125 -3.45 -14.73 -18.92
CA THR A 125 -3.07 -14.97 -17.52
C THR A 125 -4.17 -15.73 -16.79
N ASN A 126 -3.78 -16.85 -16.22
CA ASN A 126 -4.63 -17.65 -15.36
C ASN A 126 -4.51 -17.15 -13.91
N TRP A 127 -5.57 -16.53 -13.40
CA TRP A 127 -5.65 -16.03 -12.04
C TRP A 127 -6.43 -16.97 -11.08
N ASP A 128 -7.20 -17.92 -11.64
CA ASP A 128 -8.16 -18.73 -10.90
C ASP A 128 -7.59 -20.04 -10.37
N ASP A 129 -6.36 -20.38 -10.75
CA ASP A 129 -5.67 -21.57 -10.28
C ASP A 129 -4.70 -21.26 -9.14
N LYS A 130 -4.47 -22.26 -8.28
CA LYS A 130 -3.43 -22.19 -7.24
C LYS A 130 -2.03 -22.02 -7.82
N ASN A 131 -1.84 -22.44 -9.08
CA ASN A 131 -0.62 -22.25 -9.82
C ASN A 131 -0.82 -21.12 -10.83
N PHE A 132 -0.15 -20.01 -10.58
CA PHE A 132 -0.13 -18.87 -11.50
C PHE A 132 0.52 -19.29 -12.83
N GLU A 133 -0.17 -19.02 -13.94
CA GLU A 133 0.32 -19.31 -15.29
C GLU A 133 0.02 -18.13 -16.21
N GLN A 134 1.02 -17.72 -16.99
CA GLN A 134 0.84 -16.70 -18.02
C GLN A 134 1.67 -17.04 -19.26
N LYS A 135 1.14 -16.65 -20.43
CA LYS A 135 1.83 -16.79 -21.71
C LYS A 135 1.62 -15.57 -22.59
N ASP A 136 2.69 -15.14 -23.25
CA ASP A 136 2.72 -14.00 -24.15
C ASP A 136 2.78 -14.47 -25.61
N TYR A 137 1.88 -13.94 -26.44
CA TYR A 137 1.81 -14.16 -27.88
C TYR A 137 2.18 -12.85 -28.58
N GLN A 138 3.32 -12.85 -29.30
CA GLN A 138 3.80 -11.65 -29.98
C GLN A 138 2.84 -11.21 -31.07
N LEU A 139 2.51 -9.93 -31.12
CA LEU A 139 1.60 -9.33 -32.08
C LEU A 139 2.38 -8.50 -33.12
N LYS A 140 2.06 -8.68 -34.38
CA LYS A 140 2.53 -7.84 -35.49
C LYS A 140 1.36 -7.06 -36.07
N GLU A 141 1.64 -5.99 -36.80
CA GLU A 141 0.65 -5.22 -37.55
C GLU A 141 -0.13 -6.12 -38.51
N GLY A 142 -1.43 -5.91 -38.58
CA GLY A 142 -2.33 -6.73 -39.40
C GLY A 142 -2.84 -7.97 -38.66
N TYR A 143 -2.99 -9.05 -39.42
CA TYR A 143 -3.57 -10.29 -38.94
C TYR A 143 -2.57 -11.17 -38.19
N ASN A 144 -3.04 -11.69 -37.03
CA ASN A 144 -2.33 -12.68 -36.21
C ASN A 144 -3.29 -13.81 -35.83
N ALA A 145 -2.80 -15.05 -35.76
CA ALA A 145 -3.55 -16.21 -35.29
C ALA A 145 -2.69 -17.08 -34.38
N PHE A 146 -3.25 -17.49 -33.28
CA PHE A 146 -2.57 -18.29 -32.26
C PHE A 146 -3.51 -19.37 -31.73
N LYS A 147 -2.97 -20.54 -31.40
CA LYS A 147 -3.62 -21.49 -30.53
C LYS A 147 -3.24 -21.14 -29.10
N ILE A 148 -4.22 -20.83 -28.27
CA ILE A 148 -4.00 -20.44 -26.85
C ILE A 148 -3.66 -21.70 -26.06
N GLU A 149 -2.55 -21.66 -25.33
CA GLU A 149 -2.05 -22.82 -24.60
C GLU A 149 -2.60 -22.89 -23.17
N ASN A 150 -2.83 -21.74 -22.53
CA ASN A 150 -3.36 -21.65 -21.17
C ASN A 150 -4.71 -20.93 -21.13
N LYS A 151 -5.53 -21.22 -20.11
CA LYS A 151 -6.78 -20.49 -19.88
C LYS A 151 -6.51 -19.15 -19.17
N GLY A 152 -7.40 -18.18 -19.28
CA GLY A 152 -7.35 -16.97 -18.47
C GLY A 152 -7.82 -15.70 -19.16
N ASN A 153 -7.72 -14.60 -18.44
CA ASN A 153 -8.00 -13.25 -18.94
C ASN A 153 -6.87 -12.77 -19.84
N ALA A 154 -7.24 -12.04 -20.90
CA ALA A 154 -6.28 -11.54 -21.87
C ALA A 154 -5.98 -10.05 -21.67
N TYR A 155 -4.73 -9.67 -21.87
CA TYR A 155 -4.20 -8.32 -21.71
C TYR A 155 -3.34 -7.94 -22.91
N ILE A 156 -3.37 -6.68 -23.33
CA ILE A 156 -2.44 -6.17 -24.35
C ILE A 156 -1.20 -5.58 -23.67
N GLN A 157 -0.06 -6.20 -23.90
CA GLN A 157 1.24 -5.68 -23.48
C GLN A 157 1.63 -4.56 -24.44
N TYR A 158 1.50 -3.29 -23.99
CA TYR A 158 1.87 -2.12 -24.78
C TYR A 158 2.58 -1.10 -23.88
N PHE A 159 3.90 -1.30 -23.76
CA PHE A 159 4.78 -0.51 -22.90
C PHE A 159 5.91 0.13 -23.69
N SER A 160 6.42 1.26 -23.20
CA SER A 160 7.61 1.94 -23.71
C SER A 160 8.68 2.01 -22.62
N GLU A 161 9.94 1.91 -23.02
CA GLU A 161 11.08 1.97 -22.08
C GLU A 161 11.52 3.40 -21.75
N ASP A 162 11.20 4.37 -22.61
CA ASP A 162 11.63 5.76 -22.46
C ASP A 162 10.47 6.76 -22.54
N LYS A 163 9.84 6.87 -23.70
CA LYS A 163 8.80 7.86 -23.99
C LYS A 163 7.47 7.19 -24.30
N VAL A 164 6.48 7.51 -23.45
CA VAL A 164 5.11 7.05 -23.65
C VAL A 164 4.49 7.72 -24.87
N SER A 165 4.02 6.92 -25.81
CA SER A 165 3.29 7.39 -26.99
C SER A 165 1.88 7.84 -26.60
N SER A 166 1.43 8.98 -27.14
CA SER A 166 0.02 9.39 -27.04
C SER A 166 -0.89 8.63 -28.01
N LYS A 167 -0.31 7.94 -29.01
CA LYS A 167 -1.06 7.20 -30.02
C LYS A 167 -1.63 5.91 -29.42
N LYS A 168 -2.92 5.71 -29.59
CA LYS A 168 -3.58 4.44 -29.28
C LYS A 168 -3.49 3.51 -30.50
N ILE A 169 -3.46 2.20 -30.24
CA ILE A 169 -3.49 1.19 -31.28
C ILE A 169 -4.83 0.45 -31.20
N ASN A 170 -5.54 0.42 -32.31
CA ASN A 170 -6.77 -0.35 -32.43
C ASN A 170 -6.42 -1.82 -32.59
N ILE A 171 -7.03 -2.67 -31.78
CA ILE A 171 -6.87 -4.12 -31.84
C ILE A 171 -8.24 -4.77 -31.79
N HIS A 172 -8.50 -5.69 -32.71
CA HIS A 172 -9.71 -6.49 -32.77
C HIS A 172 -9.40 -7.94 -32.42
N ILE A 173 -10.04 -8.46 -31.38
CA ILE A 173 -9.87 -9.84 -30.90
C ILE A 173 -11.14 -10.64 -31.24
N LEU A 174 -11.04 -11.55 -32.20
CA LEU A 174 -12.19 -12.31 -32.70
C LEU A 174 -12.46 -13.61 -31.93
N GLY A 175 -11.44 -14.20 -31.33
CA GLY A 175 -11.56 -15.43 -30.53
C GLY A 175 -11.91 -15.18 -29.06
N GLY A 176 -11.96 -16.26 -28.29
CA GLY A 176 -12.29 -16.24 -26.86
C GLY A 176 -13.74 -15.86 -26.55
N LYS A 177 -14.06 -15.75 -25.26
CA LYS A 177 -15.39 -15.35 -24.75
C LYS A 177 -15.30 -13.94 -24.17
N VAL A 178 -16.35 -13.14 -24.37
CA VAL A 178 -16.44 -11.82 -23.72
C VAL A 178 -16.67 -12.02 -22.22
N ASN A 179 -15.78 -11.45 -21.42
CA ASN A 179 -15.82 -11.46 -19.96
C ASN A 179 -16.04 -10.04 -19.38
N ASP A 180 -15.98 -9.06 -20.24
CA ASP A 180 -16.03 -7.64 -19.92
C ASP A 180 -14.87 -7.12 -19.04
N VAL A 181 -14.84 -5.82 -18.85
CA VAL A 181 -13.96 -5.06 -17.93
C VAL A 181 -14.77 -3.96 -17.31
N PHE A 182 -14.84 -3.89 -16.00
CA PHE A 182 -15.48 -2.77 -15.34
C PHE A 182 -14.51 -1.58 -15.26
N GLU A 183 -14.88 -0.47 -15.89
CA GLU A 183 -14.03 0.73 -15.98
C GLU A 183 -14.70 1.92 -15.28
N ARG A 184 -14.03 2.49 -14.27
CA ARG A 184 -14.50 3.69 -13.57
C ARG A 184 -14.76 4.83 -14.53
N GLY A 185 -15.95 5.45 -14.42
CA GLY A 185 -16.36 6.59 -15.23
C GLY A 185 -16.91 6.22 -16.61
N LYS A 186 -16.92 4.94 -16.96
CA LYS A 186 -17.63 4.43 -18.15
C LYS A 186 -18.86 3.62 -17.78
N HIS A 187 -18.79 2.86 -16.69
CA HIS A 187 -19.81 1.91 -16.28
C HIS A 187 -20.50 2.34 -14.99
N THR A 188 -21.76 1.96 -14.87
CA THR A 188 -22.64 2.18 -13.71
C THR A 188 -22.68 0.92 -12.83
N ASN A 189 -23.33 1.01 -11.65
CA ASN A 189 -23.57 -0.17 -10.82
C ASN A 189 -24.51 -1.19 -11.48
N LYS A 190 -25.41 -0.73 -12.41
CA LYS A 190 -26.17 -1.66 -13.21
C LYS A 190 -25.29 -2.45 -14.17
N ASP A 191 -24.36 -1.79 -14.85
CA ASP A 191 -23.39 -2.50 -15.73
C ASP A 191 -22.52 -3.45 -14.93
N TRP A 192 -22.16 -3.11 -13.68
CA TRP A 192 -21.45 -3.98 -12.75
C TRP A 192 -22.20 -5.29 -12.50
N ASP A 193 -23.49 -5.19 -12.13
CA ASP A 193 -24.32 -6.37 -11.86
C ASP A 193 -24.52 -7.21 -13.11
N ASP A 194 -24.74 -6.56 -14.26
CA ASP A 194 -24.88 -7.25 -15.56
C ASP A 194 -23.58 -7.99 -15.94
N MET A 195 -22.40 -7.40 -15.71
CA MET A 195 -21.10 -8.03 -15.94
C MET A 195 -20.87 -9.23 -15.02
N LEU A 196 -21.18 -9.07 -13.74
CA LEU A 196 -21.04 -10.18 -12.76
C LEU A 196 -21.99 -11.35 -13.07
N ALA A 197 -23.21 -11.07 -13.53
CA ALA A 197 -24.20 -12.09 -13.87
C ALA A 197 -23.84 -12.86 -15.16
N ASN A 198 -23.16 -12.19 -16.12
CA ASN A 198 -22.85 -12.73 -17.44
C ASN A 198 -21.38 -13.04 -17.66
N ALA A 199 -20.56 -13.03 -16.62
CA ALA A 199 -19.13 -13.29 -16.71
C ALA A 199 -18.84 -14.67 -17.33
N SER A 200 -17.95 -14.71 -18.29
CA SER A 200 -17.53 -15.95 -18.98
C SER A 200 -16.33 -16.61 -18.31
N GLY A 201 -15.61 -15.88 -17.48
CA GLY A 201 -14.46 -16.34 -16.70
C GLY A 201 -14.67 -16.10 -15.20
N PRO A 202 -13.85 -16.74 -14.35
CA PRO A 202 -14.01 -16.64 -12.89
C PRO A 202 -13.51 -15.33 -12.29
N ILE A 203 -12.77 -14.52 -13.05
CA ILE A 203 -12.12 -13.28 -12.62
C ILE A 203 -12.62 -12.13 -13.47
N LEU A 204 -13.06 -11.05 -12.81
CA LEU A 204 -13.38 -9.78 -13.46
C LEU A 204 -12.23 -8.79 -13.27
N ASP A 205 -11.82 -8.14 -14.37
CA ASP A 205 -10.91 -7.01 -14.34
C ASP A 205 -11.67 -5.72 -14.03
N ILE A 206 -11.17 -4.96 -13.04
CA ILE A 206 -11.77 -3.70 -12.57
C ILE A 206 -10.72 -2.60 -12.70
N VAL A 207 -11.01 -1.55 -13.45
CA VAL A 207 -10.06 -0.50 -13.80
C VAL A 207 -10.47 0.84 -13.20
N GLY A 208 -9.65 1.33 -12.27
CA GLY A 208 -9.73 2.67 -11.69
C GLY A 208 -8.83 3.68 -12.40
N LYS A 209 -8.62 4.81 -11.76
CA LYS A 209 -7.65 5.84 -12.20
C LYS A 209 -6.21 5.47 -11.81
N GLN A 210 -6.02 4.95 -10.60
CA GLN A 210 -4.71 4.70 -9.99
C GLN A 210 -4.49 3.22 -9.66
N VAL A 211 -5.52 2.40 -9.76
CA VAL A 211 -5.48 0.99 -9.42
C VAL A 211 -6.24 0.17 -10.45
N GLN A 212 -5.80 -1.06 -10.64
CA GLN A 212 -6.49 -2.11 -11.38
C GLN A 212 -6.60 -3.33 -10.47
N LEU A 213 -7.74 -4.00 -10.50
CA LEU A 213 -8.02 -5.20 -9.69
C LEU A 213 -8.41 -6.36 -10.60
N ALA A 214 -7.97 -7.56 -10.25
CA ALA A 214 -8.41 -8.82 -10.83
C ALA A 214 -9.02 -9.68 -9.72
N TYR A 215 -10.33 -9.62 -9.52
CA TYR A 215 -11.03 -10.23 -8.39
C TYR A 215 -12.01 -11.31 -8.83
N SER A 216 -12.25 -12.27 -7.92
CA SER A 216 -13.19 -13.37 -8.12
C SER A 216 -14.61 -12.85 -8.36
N VAL A 217 -15.21 -13.22 -9.49
CA VAL A 217 -16.61 -12.89 -9.82
C VAL A 217 -17.55 -13.34 -8.70
N LYS A 218 -17.37 -14.58 -8.21
CA LYS A 218 -18.17 -15.13 -7.10
C LYS A 218 -18.07 -14.28 -5.84
N SER A 219 -16.86 -13.90 -5.46
CA SER A 219 -16.65 -13.09 -4.26
C SER A 219 -17.17 -11.65 -4.42
N LEU A 220 -17.10 -11.09 -5.63
CA LEU A 220 -17.67 -9.77 -5.92
C LEU A 220 -19.22 -9.80 -5.87
N GLN A 221 -19.86 -10.84 -6.41
CA GLN A 221 -21.31 -11.04 -6.28
C GLN A 221 -21.77 -11.10 -4.82
N GLN A 222 -20.96 -11.71 -3.95
CA GLN A 222 -21.30 -11.88 -2.54
C GLN A 222 -21.03 -10.62 -1.69
N ASN A 223 -19.97 -9.87 -2.00
CA ASN A 223 -19.45 -8.84 -1.08
C ASN A 223 -19.62 -7.41 -1.59
N ALA A 224 -19.83 -7.22 -2.89
CA ALA A 224 -20.01 -5.90 -3.52
C ALA A 224 -21.21 -5.83 -4.48
N PRO A 225 -22.39 -6.44 -4.17
CA PRO A 225 -23.55 -6.31 -5.04
C PRO A 225 -23.94 -4.83 -5.16
N HIS A 226 -24.20 -4.36 -6.37
CA HIS A 226 -24.60 -2.97 -6.68
C HIS A 226 -23.58 -1.88 -6.28
N GLN A 227 -22.30 -2.23 -6.02
CA GLN A 227 -21.31 -1.31 -5.46
C GLN A 227 -19.98 -1.26 -6.23
N GLY A 228 -19.98 -1.60 -7.51
CA GLY A 228 -18.74 -1.60 -8.31
C GLY A 228 -18.10 -0.23 -8.43
N VAL A 229 -18.91 0.82 -8.57
CA VAL A 229 -18.44 2.22 -8.65
C VAL A 229 -17.79 2.64 -7.34
N GLU A 230 -18.45 2.40 -6.22
CA GLU A 230 -17.98 2.76 -4.87
C GLU A 230 -16.70 1.99 -4.51
N LEU A 231 -16.65 0.71 -4.84
CA LEU A 231 -15.49 -0.15 -4.58
C LEU A 231 -14.24 0.39 -5.28
N ILE A 232 -14.31 0.63 -6.60
CA ILE A 232 -13.12 1.10 -7.34
C ILE A 232 -12.76 2.55 -6.99
N GLN A 233 -13.73 3.38 -6.62
CA GLN A 233 -13.47 4.73 -6.10
C GLN A 233 -12.74 4.70 -4.78
N LEU A 234 -13.09 3.77 -3.88
CA LEU A 234 -12.42 3.63 -2.58
C LEU A 234 -10.98 3.15 -2.75
N TYR A 235 -10.73 2.17 -3.64
CA TYR A 235 -9.37 1.74 -3.96
C TYR A 235 -8.53 2.85 -4.59
N ASP A 236 -9.08 3.59 -5.55
CA ASP A 236 -8.40 4.77 -6.13
C ASP A 236 -8.07 5.82 -5.08
N SER A 237 -8.95 6.00 -4.08
CA SER A 237 -8.72 6.94 -2.98
C SER A 237 -7.60 6.46 -2.06
N ILE A 238 -7.55 5.16 -1.73
CA ILE A 238 -6.46 4.57 -0.93
C ILE A 238 -5.11 4.80 -1.62
N ILE A 239 -5.01 4.50 -2.91
CA ILE A 239 -3.77 4.73 -3.68
C ILE A 239 -3.46 6.23 -3.78
N GLY A 240 -4.48 7.07 -3.99
CA GLY A 240 -4.32 8.52 -4.01
C GLY A 240 -3.74 9.09 -2.72
N ILE A 241 -4.18 8.59 -1.57
CA ILE A 241 -3.63 8.93 -0.24
C ILE A 241 -2.15 8.53 -0.15
N GLN A 242 -1.78 7.35 -0.65
CA GLN A 242 -0.39 6.92 -0.68
C GLN A 242 0.47 7.80 -1.60
N HIS A 243 0.00 8.12 -2.80
CA HIS A 243 0.71 9.04 -3.70
C HIS A 243 0.84 10.45 -3.11
N GLN A 244 -0.15 10.89 -2.33
CA GLN A 244 -0.11 12.18 -1.64
C GLN A 244 0.99 12.19 -0.56
N ILE A 245 1.03 11.19 0.32
CA ILE A 245 2.03 11.12 1.39
C ILE A 245 3.44 10.94 0.83
N MET A 246 3.61 10.32 -0.35
CA MET A 246 4.87 10.25 -1.08
C MET A 246 5.27 11.58 -1.76
N GLY A 247 4.45 12.61 -1.72
CA GLY A 247 4.71 13.88 -2.41
C GLY A 247 4.57 13.82 -3.94
N LEU A 248 4.08 12.73 -4.51
CA LEU A 248 3.99 12.56 -5.97
C LEU A 248 2.99 13.54 -6.60
N ALA A 249 1.88 13.84 -5.93
CA ALA A 249 0.93 14.85 -6.39
C ALA A 249 1.54 16.26 -6.38
N GLN A 250 2.27 16.59 -5.32
CA GLN A 250 2.95 17.86 -5.09
C GLN A 250 4.03 18.13 -6.15
N THR A 251 4.78 17.08 -6.51
CA THR A 251 5.86 17.13 -7.50
C THR A 251 5.39 16.83 -8.93
N LYS A 252 4.07 16.65 -9.16
CA LYS A 252 3.46 16.29 -10.45
C LYS A 252 4.03 15.00 -11.05
N ARG A 253 4.38 14.05 -10.18
CA ARG A 253 4.99 12.76 -10.55
C ARG A 253 4.03 11.58 -10.37
N VAL A 254 2.73 11.81 -10.14
CA VAL A 254 1.73 10.73 -10.07
C VAL A 254 1.75 9.96 -11.39
N PRO A 255 2.03 8.65 -11.37
CA PRO A 255 2.13 7.87 -12.59
C PRO A 255 0.78 7.74 -13.31
N LYS A 256 0.82 7.55 -14.62
CA LYS A 256 -0.33 7.07 -15.38
C LYS A 256 -0.55 5.58 -15.20
N ASN A 257 0.52 4.83 -14.93
CA ASN A 257 0.47 3.42 -14.59
C ASN A 257 -0.31 3.23 -13.29
N ARG A 258 -1.09 2.16 -13.27
CA ARG A 258 -1.89 1.77 -12.11
C ARG A 258 -1.12 0.81 -11.22
N MET A 259 -1.43 0.82 -9.95
CA MET A 259 -1.06 -0.28 -9.07
C MET A 259 -1.99 -1.47 -9.33
N PHE A 260 -1.53 -2.68 -9.06
CA PHE A 260 -2.28 -3.89 -9.34
C PHE A 260 -2.61 -4.66 -8.07
N GLY A 261 -3.88 -5.07 -7.96
CA GLY A 261 -4.35 -5.95 -6.88
C GLY A 261 -5.04 -7.18 -7.46
N ARG A 262 -4.81 -8.35 -6.86
CA ARG A 262 -5.42 -9.59 -7.32
C ARG A 262 -5.91 -10.48 -6.20
N VAL A 263 -6.85 -11.36 -6.54
CA VAL A 263 -7.25 -12.46 -5.66
C VAL A 263 -6.24 -13.61 -5.76
N ILE A 264 -6.05 -14.31 -4.66
CA ILE A 264 -5.25 -15.53 -4.55
C ILE A 264 -5.97 -16.57 -3.68
N TRP A 265 -5.55 -17.84 -3.76
CA TRP A 265 -6.11 -18.96 -2.98
C TRP A 265 -5.08 -19.63 -2.06
N GLN A 266 -3.87 -19.09 -1.98
CA GLN A 266 -2.81 -19.52 -1.05
C GLN A 266 -2.25 -18.31 -0.28
N GLY A 267 -1.86 -18.54 0.99
CA GLY A 267 -1.41 -17.46 1.86
C GLY A 267 -2.58 -16.63 2.42
N PHE A 268 -2.29 -15.43 2.90
CA PHE A 268 -3.31 -14.51 3.45
C PHE A 268 -3.39 -13.22 2.63
N MET A 269 -2.45 -12.33 2.85
CA MET A 269 -2.23 -11.12 2.07
C MET A 269 -0.73 -10.92 1.91
N HIS A 270 -0.29 -10.43 0.76
CA HIS A 270 1.12 -10.08 0.53
C HIS A 270 1.26 -9.17 -0.69
N ALA A 271 2.40 -8.52 -0.80
CA ALA A 271 2.83 -7.86 -2.03
C ALA A 271 4.04 -8.58 -2.62
N ASP A 272 4.08 -8.67 -3.94
CA ASP A 272 5.17 -9.30 -4.69
C ASP A 272 5.53 -8.50 -5.95
N GLY A 273 6.29 -9.10 -6.87
CA GLY A 273 6.66 -8.49 -8.16
C GLY A 273 5.50 -8.28 -9.13
N ILE A 274 4.30 -8.78 -8.80
CA ILE A 274 3.08 -8.64 -9.60
C ILE A 274 2.22 -7.49 -9.07
N GLY A 275 2.16 -7.31 -7.76
CA GLY A 275 1.35 -6.32 -7.06
C GLY A 275 0.88 -6.80 -5.70
N ALA A 276 -0.20 -6.21 -5.18
CA ALA A 276 -0.85 -6.65 -3.95
C ALA A 276 -1.73 -7.88 -4.21
N ALA A 277 -1.72 -8.83 -3.28
CA ALA A 277 -2.44 -10.09 -3.37
C ALA A 277 -3.30 -10.30 -2.12
N PHE A 278 -4.55 -10.72 -2.31
CA PHE A 278 -5.53 -10.88 -1.25
C PHE A 278 -6.19 -12.25 -1.36
N HIS A 279 -6.13 -13.05 -0.30
CA HIS A 279 -6.76 -14.35 -0.31
C HIS A 279 -8.29 -14.24 -0.46
N ASP A 280 -8.91 -15.13 -1.21
CA ASP A 280 -10.35 -15.11 -1.50
C ASP A 280 -11.23 -15.03 -0.22
N ASN A 281 -10.79 -15.67 0.88
CA ASN A 281 -11.47 -15.56 2.18
C ASN A 281 -11.48 -14.14 2.77
N THR A 282 -10.60 -13.25 2.31
CA THR A 282 -10.54 -11.85 2.77
C THR A 282 -11.45 -10.92 1.97
N MET A 283 -12.07 -11.41 0.88
CA MET A 283 -12.93 -10.60 0.03
C MET A 283 -14.12 -9.98 0.78
N LYS A 284 -14.61 -10.62 1.84
CA LYS A 284 -15.64 -10.07 2.73
C LYS A 284 -15.23 -8.74 3.38
N ASP A 285 -13.91 -8.50 3.50
CA ASP A 285 -13.35 -7.28 4.08
C ASP A 285 -12.81 -6.35 2.99
N VAL A 286 -12.07 -6.87 1.99
CA VAL A 286 -11.39 -6.05 0.99
C VAL A 286 -12.24 -5.74 -0.24
N ALA A 287 -13.29 -6.51 -0.53
CA ALA A 287 -14.25 -6.21 -1.58
C ALA A 287 -15.56 -5.61 -1.05
N ASN A 288 -15.82 -5.66 0.26
CA ASN A 288 -16.97 -4.99 0.85
C ASN A 288 -16.65 -3.54 1.17
N VAL A 289 -17.35 -2.60 0.54
CA VAL A 289 -17.07 -1.15 0.63
C VAL A 289 -17.14 -0.62 2.07
N ALA A 290 -18.13 -1.05 2.84
CA ALA A 290 -18.30 -0.59 4.22
C ALA A 290 -17.18 -1.13 5.14
N ASN A 291 -16.88 -2.42 5.02
CA ASN A 291 -15.82 -3.07 5.81
C ASN A 291 -14.44 -2.50 5.44
N LEU A 292 -14.16 -2.33 4.15
CA LEU A 292 -12.90 -1.76 3.67
C LEU A 292 -12.72 -0.31 4.16
N ARG A 293 -13.78 0.51 4.14
CA ARG A 293 -13.72 1.88 4.69
C ARG A 293 -13.47 1.88 6.20
N LYS A 294 -14.10 0.96 6.92
CA LYS A 294 -13.92 0.82 8.37
C LYS A 294 -12.51 0.32 8.74
N ASN A 295 -11.94 -0.59 7.95
CA ASN A 295 -10.64 -1.18 8.18
C ASN A 295 -9.83 -1.26 6.88
N SER A 296 -9.27 -0.15 6.46
CA SER A 296 -8.46 -0.04 5.24
C SER A 296 -6.99 -0.48 5.44
N TRP A 297 -6.60 -0.84 6.67
CA TRP A 297 -5.20 -1.12 7.03
C TRP A 297 -4.57 -2.18 6.12
N GLY A 298 -5.19 -3.36 5.98
CA GLY A 298 -4.61 -4.47 5.22
C GLY A 298 -4.38 -4.12 3.76
N VAL A 299 -5.37 -3.51 3.10
CA VAL A 299 -5.24 -3.07 1.70
C VAL A 299 -4.15 -1.99 1.56
N ALA A 300 -4.14 -1.00 2.45
CA ALA A 300 -3.12 0.04 2.43
C ALA A 300 -1.71 -0.50 2.75
N HIS A 301 -1.61 -1.55 3.56
CA HIS A 301 -0.39 -2.25 3.91
C HIS A 301 0.24 -2.95 2.68
N GLU A 302 -0.54 -3.75 1.96
CA GLU A 302 -0.02 -4.47 0.80
C GLU A 302 0.38 -3.53 -0.34
N PHE A 303 -0.44 -2.55 -0.66
CA PHE A 303 -0.06 -1.50 -1.60
C PHE A 303 1.09 -0.63 -1.06
N GLY A 304 1.20 -0.48 0.25
CA GLY A 304 2.32 0.17 0.92
C GLY A 304 3.65 -0.52 0.64
N HIS A 305 3.69 -1.85 0.63
CA HIS A 305 4.89 -2.60 0.22
C HIS A 305 5.31 -2.32 -1.23
N VAL A 306 4.34 -2.16 -2.13
CA VAL A 306 4.62 -1.78 -3.52
C VAL A 306 5.23 -0.38 -3.58
N ASN A 307 4.70 0.57 -2.80
CA ASN A 307 5.13 1.98 -2.75
C ASN A 307 6.35 2.25 -1.86
N GLN A 308 6.83 1.28 -1.12
CA GLN A 308 8.00 1.41 -0.24
C GLN A 308 9.25 1.78 -1.04
N VAL A 309 9.77 2.99 -0.83
CA VAL A 309 10.94 3.53 -1.55
C VAL A 309 12.23 2.87 -1.04
N ARG A 310 12.95 2.22 -1.92
CA ARG A 310 14.16 1.42 -1.60
C ARG A 310 15.42 2.09 -2.12
N PRO A 311 16.52 2.05 -1.37
CA PRO A 311 16.66 1.57 0.02
C PRO A 311 16.29 2.63 1.07
N ASN A 312 16.11 3.88 0.69
CA ASN A 312 16.07 5.05 1.59
C ASN A 312 14.91 5.07 2.59
N MET A 313 13.80 4.34 2.31
CA MET A 313 12.66 4.17 3.23
C MET A 313 12.41 2.69 3.54
N LYS A 314 13.34 1.80 3.19
CA LYS A 314 13.29 0.38 3.50
C LYS A 314 14.69 -0.16 3.75
N TRP A 315 15.12 -0.15 4.98
CA TRP A 315 16.36 -0.80 5.46
C TRP A 315 16.01 -1.98 6.37
N VAL A 316 17.00 -2.76 6.81
CA VAL A 316 16.76 -3.94 7.64
C VAL A 316 15.98 -3.58 8.91
N GLY A 317 15.05 -4.43 9.29
CA GLY A 317 14.15 -4.19 10.44
C GLY A 317 12.96 -3.27 10.15
N THR A 318 12.78 -2.79 8.90
CA THR A 318 11.71 -1.85 8.54
C THR A 318 10.76 -2.33 7.46
N THR A 319 10.93 -3.56 6.97
CA THR A 319 10.06 -4.11 5.92
C THR A 319 8.58 -3.96 6.25
N GLU A 320 8.18 -4.32 7.48
CA GLU A 320 6.82 -4.23 7.98
C GLU A 320 6.55 -2.95 8.81
N VAL A 321 7.41 -1.94 8.72
CA VAL A 321 7.28 -0.70 9.48
C VAL A 321 6.97 0.48 8.55
N THR A 322 7.84 0.75 7.59
CA THR A 322 7.69 1.94 6.74
C THR A 322 6.59 1.81 5.69
N ASN A 323 6.20 0.59 5.28
CA ASN A 323 4.98 0.36 4.52
C ASN A 323 3.72 0.72 5.34
N ASN A 324 3.77 0.58 6.66
CA ASN A 324 2.65 0.91 7.54
C ASN A 324 2.50 2.42 7.82
N ILE A 325 3.42 3.27 7.40
CA ILE A 325 3.19 4.72 7.32
C ILE A 325 1.97 5.00 6.43
N TYR A 326 1.84 4.29 5.31
CA TYR A 326 0.67 4.39 4.43
C TYR A 326 -0.59 3.85 5.08
N SER A 327 -0.48 2.74 5.82
CA SER A 327 -1.62 2.08 6.45
C SER A 327 -2.21 2.92 7.58
N VAL A 328 -1.37 3.40 8.50
CA VAL A 328 -1.82 4.21 9.65
C VAL A 328 -2.43 5.52 9.17
N TRP A 329 -1.86 6.15 8.15
CA TRP A 329 -2.39 7.39 7.59
C TRP A 329 -3.72 7.17 6.88
N THR A 330 -3.83 6.14 6.02
CA THR A 330 -5.07 5.78 5.33
C THR A 330 -6.18 5.43 6.32
N GLN A 331 -5.87 4.61 7.31
CA GLN A 331 -6.82 4.24 8.36
C GLN A 331 -7.28 5.46 9.18
N TYR A 332 -6.39 6.38 9.51
CA TYR A 332 -6.71 7.61 10.22
C TYR A 332 -7.64 8.52 9.40
N ILE A 333 -7.40 8.67 8.09
CA ILE A 333 -8.26 9.46 7.20
C ILE A 333 -9.69 8.92 7.16
N TYR A 334 -9.85 7.59 7.09
CA TYR A 334 -11.18 6.98 7.01
C TYR A 334 -11.85 6.77 8.37
N ASN A 335 -11.09 6.62 9.43
CA ASN A 335 -11.61 6.31 10.75
C ASN A 335 -10.72 6.85 11.87
N SER A 336 -10.65 8.18 11.99
CA SER A 336 -9.86 8.87 13.02
C SER A 336 -10.32 8.59 14.45
N HIS A 337 -11.57 8.15 14.64
CA HIS A 337 -12.12 7.84 15.96
C HIS A 337 -11.74 6.44 16.48
N SER A 338 -11.08 5.63 15.66
CA SER A 338 -10.60 4.31 16.04
C SER A 338 -9.13 4.13 15.68
N PRO A 339 -8.23 4.88 16.32
CA PRO A 339 -6.80 4.82 16.06
C PRO A 339 -6.26 3.43 16.42
N LYS A 340 -5.71 2.73 15.43
CA LYS A 340 -5.35 1.31 15.58
C LYS A 340 -4.23 1.10 16.60
N LEU A 341 -3.18 1.93 16.57
CA LEU A 341 -2.03 1.76 17.47
C LEU A 341 -2.37 1.99 18.94
N GLU A 342 -3.35 2.85 19.22
CA GLU A 342 -3.86 3.15 20.56
C GLU A 342 -4.87 2.11 21.06
N ARG A 343 -5.56 1.41 20.15
CA ARG A 343 -6.64 0.47 20.47
C ARG A 343 -6.29 -1.00 20.30
N GLU A 344 -5.14 -1.30 19.72
CA GLU A 344 -4.74 -2.70 19.54
C GLU A 344 -4.48 -3.34 20.91
N ARG A 345 -5.05 -4.53 21.11
CA ARG A 345 -4.97 -5.24 22.39
C ARG A 345 -3.53 -5.58 22.73
N LEU A 346 -3.16 -5.31 23.97
CA LEU A 346 -2.06 -6.00 24.63
C LEU A 346 -2.58 -7.30 25.24
N LYS A 347 -1.77 -8.36 25.19
CA LYS A 347 -2.14 -9.69 25.70
C LYS A 347 -2.56 -9.70 27.18
N ASP A 348 -2.05 -8.74 27.94
CA ASP A 348 -2.29 -8.61 29.39
C ASP A 348 -3.64 -7.96 29.74
N TYR A 349 -4.44 -7.58 28.73
CA TYR A 349 -5.79 -7.06 28.93
C TYR A 349 -6.83 -8.07 28.45
N ASP A 350 -7.64 -8.59 29.35
CA ASP A 350 -8.74 -9.52 29.04
C ASP A 350 -9.82 -8.89 28.16
N GLU A 351 -9.96 -7.56 28.22
CA GLU A 351 -10.91 -6.78 27.45
C GLU A 351 -10.18 -5.76 26.53
N PRO A 352 -10.81 -5.33 25.43
CA PRO A 352 -10.24 -4.30 24.55
C PRO A 352 -10.15 -2.96 25.30
N LYS A 353 -8.97 -2.67 25.82
CA LYS A 353 -8.66 -1.42 26.50
C LYS A 353 -7.74 -0.57 25.64
N ILE A 354 -7.82 0.74 25.81
CA ILE A 354 -6.91 1.69 25.19
C ILE A 354 -5.52 1.46 25.78
N GLY A 355 -4.51 1.34 24.95
CA GLY A 355 -3.15 1.10 25.40
C GLY A 355 -2.26 0.72 24.24
N GLY A 356 -2.55 -0.40 23.66
CA GLY A 356 -1.98 -0.89 22.44
C GLY A 356 -0.48 -0.77 22.31
N ARG A 357 -0.01 -0.55 21.10
CA ARG A 357 1.41 -0.41 20.76
C ARG A 357 2.02 0.88 21.29
N ILE A 358 1.21 1.91 21.56
CA ILE A 358 1.69 3.16 22.16
C ILE A 358 2.24 2.94 23.56
N THR A 359 1.53 2.18 24.42
CA THR A 359 2.04 1.83 25.76
C THR A 359 3.35 1.06 25.68
N SER A 360 3.43 0.06 24.80
CA SER A 360 4.66 -0.74 24.62
C SER A 360 5.83 0.12 24.14
N TYR A 361 5.58 1.05 23.21
CA TYR A 361 6.58 2.01 22.75
C TYR A 361 7.07 2.91 23.90
N MET A 362 6.18 3.52 24.65
CA MET A 362 6.55 4.42 25.74
C MET A 362 7.39 3.71 26.79
N GLU A 363 7.03 2.47 27.12
CA GLU A 363 7.79 1.66 28.07
C GLU A 363 9.16 1.27 27.51
N SER A 364 9.22 0.78 26.29
CA SER A 364 10.48 0.39 25.62
C SER A 364 11.42 1.58 25.41
N ALA A 365 10.91 2.71 24.92
CA ALA A 365 11.73 3.87 24.58
C ALA A 365 12.12 4.71 25.80
N PHE A 366 11.17 5.06 26.68
CA PHE A 366 11.44 6.05 27.74
C PHE A 366 11.86 5.43 29.07
N VAL A 367 11.35 4.24 29.40
CA VAL A 367 11.69 3.56 30.65
C VAL A 367 12.91 2.65 30.47
N HIS A 368 12.87 1.78 29.45
CA HIS A 368 13.93 0.78 29.23
C HIS A 368 15.05 1.26 28.32
N ARG A 369 14.90 2.39 27.64
CA ARG A 369 15.89 2.97 26.72
C ARG A 369 16.40 1.97 25.67
N GLN A 370 15.50 1.15 25.15
CA GLN A 370 15.82 0.14 24.15
C GLN A 370 16.10 0.79 22.79
N PRO A 371 17.06 0.24 22.03
CA PRO A 371 17.23 0.61 20.62
C PRO A 371 15.91 0.43 19.85
N TRP A 372 15.60 1.36 18.98
CA TRP A 372 14.34 1.36 18.22
C TRP A 372 14.04 0.04 17.53
N LEU A 373 15.05 -0.55 16.87
CA LEU A 373 14.87 -1.80 16.12
C LEU A 373 14.53 -3.02 17.00
N THR A 374 14.79 -2.95 18.31
CA THR A 374 14.53 -4.05 19.25
C THR A 374 13.34 -3.81 20.15
N GLN A 375 12.65 -2.67 20.01
CA GLN A 375 11.51 -2.31 20.83
C GLN A 375 10.33 -3.26 20.59
N ALA A 376 9.76 -3.77 21.68
CA ALA A 376 8.66 -4.72 21.63
C ALA A 376 7.84 -4.66 22.92
N GLY A 377 6.57 -5.04 22.80
CA GLY A 377 5.68 -5.21 23.92
C GLY A 377 5.68 -6.64 24.48
N PRO A 378 4.98 -6.87 25.58
CA PRO A 378 4.87 -8.18 26.21
C PRO A 378 4.13 -9.20 25.34
N ASP A 379 3.30 -8.79 24.42
CA ASP A 379 2.51 -9.63 23.53
C ASP A 379 3.11 -9.81 22.14
N ARG A 380 4.41 -9.67 22.03
CA ARG A 380 5.17 -10.00 20.83
C ARG A 380 4.76 -11.36 20.28
N TRP A 381 4.26 -11.41 19.03
CA TRP A 381 3.89 -12.66 18.36
C TRP A 381 5.10 -13.54 18.03
N ASP A 382 6.30 -12.97 18.02
CA ASP A 382 7.57 -13.59 17.66
C ASP A 382 8.43 -13.97 18.89
N ARG A 383 7.85 -14.06 20.10
CA ARG A 383 8.56 -14.44 21.34
C ARG A 383 9.41 -15.72 21.23
N GLN A 384 9.07 -16.58 20.28
CA GLN A 384 9.82 -17.82 20.04
C GLN A 384 11.05 -17.64 19.15
N ARG A 385 11.24 -16.44 18.60
CA ARG A 385 12.38 -16.14 17.73
C ARG A 385 13.61 -15.70 18.51
N PRO A 386 14.84 -15.85 17.93
CA PRO A 386 16.07 -15.45 18.58
C PRO A 386 16.07 -13.98 19.01
N ARG A 387 16.92 -13.63 19.97
CA ARG A 387 17.03 -12.28 20.56
C ARG A 387 17.32 -11.18 19.54
N ASP A 388 18.00 -11.52 18.46
CA ASP A 388 18.46 -10.59 17.42
C ASP A 388 17.39 -10.26 16.39
N TRP A 389 16.20 -10.81 16.57
CA TRP A 389 15.09 -10.52 15.70
C TRP A 389 14.53 -9.12 15.95
N GLY A 390 14.33 -8.36 14.89
CA GLY A 390 13.81 -6.98 14.98
C GLY A 390 12.52 -6.91 15.79
N GLY A 391 12.37 -5.87 16.60
CA GLY A 391 11.27 -5.69 17.53
C GLY A 391 9.87 -5.73 16.89
N ASP A 392 8.83 -5.45 17.67
CA ASP A 392 7.45 -5.39 17.18
C ASP A 392 7.29 -4.27 16.14
N HIS A 393 6.79 -4.62 14.95
CA HIS A 393 6.68 -3.70 13.81
C HIS A 393 5.79 -2.49 14.09
N PHE A 394 4.71 -2.69 14.85
CA PHE A 394 3.78 -1.62 15.18
C PHE A 394 4.27 -0.75 16.33
N VAL A 395 5.08 -1.30 17.26
CA VAL A 395 5.78 -0.51 18.26
C VAL A 395 6.80 0.41 17.58
N LYS A 396 7.59 -0.13 16.65
CA LYS A 396 8.53 0.66 15.84
C LYS A 396 7.84 1.72 14.96
N LEU A 397 6.60 1.52 14.57
CA LEU A 397 5.82 2.48 13.79
C LEU A 397 5.43 3.72 14.60
N VAL A 398 5.32 3.63 15.92
CA VAL A 398 4.81 4.71 16.76
C VAL A 398 5.56 6.03 16.58
N PRO A 399 6.90 6.11 16.68
CA PRO A 399 7.60 7.40 16.52
C PRO A 399 7.43 7.97 15.10
N LEU A 400 7.32 7.12 14.07
CA LEU A 400 7.06 7.57 12.70
C LEU A 400 5.65 8.15 12.56
N TRP A 401 4.66 7.55 13.24
CA TRP A 401 3.30 8.06 13.30
C TRP A 401 3.21 9.37 14.09
N GLN A 402 3.97 9.53 15.17
CA GLN A 402 4.04 10.75 15.95
C GLN A 402 4.52 11.95 15.12
N LEU A 403 5.47 11.77 14.23
CA LEU A 403 5.91 12.81 13.29
C LEU A 403 4.76 13.30 12.39
N GLN A 404 3.95 12.38 11.85
CA GLN A 404 2.80 12.72 11.02
C GLN A 404 1.71 13.43 11.82
N LEU A 405 1.42 12.94 13.02
CA LEU A 405 0.46 13.58 13.93
C LEU A 405 0.88 15.00 14.29
N TYR A 406 2.15 15.17 14.66
CA TYR A 406 2.64 16.47 15.12
C TYR A 406 2.65 17.51 14.00
N PHE A 407 3.25 17.19 12.86
CA PHE A 407 3.43 18.16 11.78
C PHE A 407 2.18 18.37 10.93
N THR A 408 1.46 17.30 10.61
CA THR A 408 0.36 17.35 9.61
C THR A 408 -1.01 17.49 10.26
N VAL A 409 -1.24 16.82 11.39
CA VAL A 409 -2.56 16.83 12.06
C VAL A 409 -2.62 17.97 13.08
N ALA A 410 -1.79 17.90 14.12
CA ALA A 410 -1.77 18.90 15.19
C ALA A 410 -1.13 20.22 14.76
N GLY A 411 -0.22 20.19 13.79
CA GLY A 411 0.42 21.38 13.23
C GLY A 411 -0.53 22.28 12.45
N LYS A 412 -1.64 21.75 11.97
CA LYS A 412 -2.58 22.48 11.10
C LYS A 412 -3.05 23.79 11.74
N GLY A 413 -2.70 24.91 11.10
CA GLY A 413 -2.97 26.26 11.61
C GLY A 413 -1.96 26.77 12.65
N ASN A 414 -0.91 26.02 12.96
CA ASN A 414 0.14 26.39 13.89
C ASN A 414 1.47 26.72 13.17
N VAL A 415 2.40 27.36 13.88
CA VAL A 415 3.71 27.77 13.34
C VAL A 415 4.60 26.59 12.93
N TRP A 416 4.31 25.39 13.43
CA TRP A 416 5.00 24.14 13.05
C TRP A 416 4.22 23.31 12.02
N GLU A 417 3.19 23.89 11.39
CA GLU A 417 2.44 23.20 10.34
C GLU A 417 3.35 22.79 9.19
N HIS A 418 3.27 21.52 8.81
CA HIS A 418 3.84 21.03 7.59
C HIS A 418 2.75 20.32 6.77
N LYS A 419 2.43 20.87 5.60
CA LYS A 419 1.31 20.37 4.79
C LYS A 419 1.48 18.92 4.35
N ASN A 420 2.72 18.50 4.10
CA ASN A 420 3.04 17.14 3.72
C ASN A 420 4.45 16.76 4.15
N PHE A 421 4.64 16.55 5.45
CA PHE A 421 5.94 16.26 6.05
C PHE A 421 6.65 15.06 5.41
N TYR A 422 5.94 13.94 5.29
CA TYR A 422 6.49 12.77 4.62
C TYR A 422 6.73 12.98 3.13
N GLY A 423 5.93 13.82 2.45
CA GLY A 423 6.10 14.11 1.03
C GLY A 423 7.46 14.70 0.71
N ASP A 424 8.00 15.56 1.58
CA ASP A 424 9.34 16.11 1.43
C ASP A 424 10.41 15.04 1.70
N ILE A 425 10.23 14.19 2.70
CA ILE A 425 11.15 13.08 2.99
C ILE A 425 11.18 12.09 1.82
N TYR A 426 10.02 11.65 1.33
CA TYR A 426 9.94 10.74 0.19
C TYR A 426 10.50 11.36 -1.10
N THR A 427 10.24 12.65 -1.33
CA THR A 427 10.80 13.36 -2.49
C THR A 427 12.33 13.34 -2.46
N LYS A 428 12.95 13.57 -1.30
CA LYS A 428 14.41 13.47 -1.13
C LYS A 428 14.89 12.02 -1.32
N ALA A 429 14.20 11.03 -0.74
CA ALA A 429 14.53 9.62 -0.86
C ALA A 429 14.49 9.14 -2.32
N ILE A 430 13.45 9.52 -3.07
CA ILE A 430 13.30 9.19 -4.49
C ILE A 430 14.40 9.85 -5.34
N ASN A 431 14.75 11.10 -5.04
CA ASN A 431 15.74 11.87 -5.80
C ASN A 431 17.19 11.65 -5.32
N ALA A 432 17.40 10.90 -4.24
CA ALA A 432 18.75 10.58 -3.78
C ALA A 432 19.54 9.89 -4.90
N ALA A 433 20.80 10.26 -5.07
CA ALA A 433 21.67 9.59 -6.03
C ALA A 433 21.77 8.09 -5.71
N GLU A 434 21.93 7.26 -6.73
CA GLU A 434 22.31 5.87 -6.53
C GLU A 434 23.71 5.87 -5.93
N THR A 435 23.83 5.36 -4.72
CA THR A 435 25.11 5.18 -4.04
C THR A 435 25.55 3.74 -4.18
N PRO A 436 26.89 3.46 -4.19
CA PRO A 436 27.37 2.11 -3.96
C PRO A 436 26.71 1.52 -2.71
N GLU A 437 26.59 0.20 -2.66
CA GLU A 437 25.98 -0.50 -1.53
C GLU A 437 26.50 0.03 -0.19
N LYS A 438 25.58 0.55 0.62
CA LYS A 438 25.82 1.09 1.95
C LYS A 438 25.25 0.13 2.98
N GLN A 439 25.82 0.12 4.20
CA GLN A 439 25.14 -0.58 5.29
C GLN A 439 23.79 0.09 5.59
N ASP A 440 22.87 -0.72 6.08
CA ASP A 440 21.48 -0.31 6.37
C ASP A 440 21.39 0.86 7.36
N ALA A 441 22.32 0.98 8.32
CA ALA A 441 22.40 2.09 9.25
C ALA A 441 22.54 3.47 8.56
N TYR A 442 23.21 3.53 7.41
CA TYR A 442 23.30 4.75 6.60
C TYR A 442 21.90 5.28 6.24
N TYR A 443 20.96 4.40 5.87
CA TYR A 443 19.63 4.82 5.45
C TYR A 443 18.77 5.32 6.62
N GLN A 444 18.95 4.76 7.83
CA GLN A 444 18.32 5.29 9.04
C GLN A 444 18.85 6.70 9.36
N ILE A 445 20.15 6.90 9.24
CA ILE A 445 20.80 8.21 9.43
C ILE A 445 20.27 9.22 8.40
N GLU A 446 20.20 8.85 7.13
CA GLU A 446 19.68 9.73 6.07
C GLU A 446 18.19 10.04 6.29
N PHE A 447 17.38 9.09 6.79
CA PHE A 447 16.00 9.37 7.17
C PHE A 447 15.93 10.46 8.26
N ILE A 448 16.78 10.38 9.30
CA ILE A 448 16.83 11.38 10.38
C ILE A 448 17.23 12.77 9.83
N LYS A 449 18.27 12.85 8.99
CA LYS A 449 18.68 14.09 8.33
C LYS A 449 17.55 14.67 7.47
N ASN A 450 16.89 13.82 6.68
CA ASN A 450 15.77 14.24 5.82
C ASN A 450 14.56 14.72 6.63
N ALA A 451 14.29 14.12 7.80
CA ALA A 451 13.24 14.55 8.71
C ALA A 451 13.55 15.95 9.29
N CYS A 452 14.78 16.19 9.75
CA CYS A 452 15.21 17.51 10.21
C CYS A 452 15.11 18.57 9.09
N ASP A 453 15.52 18.22 7.88
CA ASP A 453 15.44 19.12 6.73
C ASP A 453 13.99 19.43 6.31
N ALA A 454 13.10 18.44 6.35
CA ALA A 454 11.67 18.63 6.06
C ALA A 454 11.03 19.54 7.09
N ALA A 455 11.24 19.25 8.38
CA ALA A 455 10.70 20.04 9.48
C ALA A 455 11.31 21.45 9.60
N LYS A 456 12.54 21.68 9.08
CA LYS A 456 13.38 22.85 9.39
C LYS A 456 13.61 23.00 10.90
N LEU A 457 13.71 21.87 11.61
CA LEU A 457 13.92 21.78 13.04
C LEU A 457 15.00 20.75 13.37
N ASP A 458 15.73 20.97 14.45
CA ASP A 458 16.61 19.96 15.05
C ASP A 458 15.76 18.95 15.83
N LEU A 459 15.50 17.79 15.22
CA LEU A 459 14.72 16.69 15.81
C LEU A 459 15.59 15.65 16.53
N THR A 460 16.88 15.90 16.75
CA THR A 460 17.80 14.91 17.30
C THR A 460 17.38 14.42 18.68
N ASP A 461 16.85 15.29 19.56
CA ASP A 461 16.36 14.88 20.88
C ASP A 461 15.18 13.90 20.77
N PHE A 462 14.27 14.12 19.81
CA PHE A 462 13.17 13.20 19.56
C PHE A 462 13.68 11.82 19.09
N PHE A 463 14.65 11.80 18.17
CA PHE A 463 15.20 10.56 17.66
C PHE A 463 16.07 9.82 18.70
N GLU A 464 16.76 10.53 19.59
CA GLU A 464 17.43 9.92 20.73
C GLU A 464 16.43 9.28 21.71
N GLN A 465 15.38 10.01 22.07
CA GLN A 465 14.35 9.52 22.97
C GLN A 465 13.59 8.31 22.41
N SER A 466 13.35 8.30 21.10
CA SER A 466 12.70 7.16 20.43
C SER A 466 13.60 5.93 20.29
N GLY A 467 14.88 6.04 20.60
CA GLY A 467 15.88 4.98 20.42
C GLY A 467 16.40 4.82 18.99
N MET A 468 16.06 5.74 18.09
CA MET A 468 16.55 5.73 16.69
C MET A 468 17.94 6.34 16.55
N LEU A 469 18.36 7.22 17.45
CA LEU A 469 19.64 7.94 17.41
C LEU A 469 20.44 7.65 18.69
N ILE A 470 20.74 6.38 18.94
CA ILE A 470 21.60 5.90 20.02
C ILE A 470 22.66 4.97 19.44
N PRO A 471 23.81 4.78 20.10
CA PRO A 471 24.82 3.83 19.64
C PRO A 471 24.25 2.42 19.63
N ILE A 472 24.41 1.73 18.51
CA ILE A 472 24.03 0.33 18.34
C ILE A 472 25.07 -0.41 17.53
N ASP A 473 25.19 -1.70 17.80
CA ASP A 473 25.94 -2.68 17.01
C ASP A 473 25.17 -4.00 17.06
N LEU A 474 24.20 -4.16 16.14
CA LEU A 474 23.19 -5.21 16.19
C LEU A 474 23.13 -5.98 14.87
N TRP A 475 23.14 -7.30 14.94
CA TRP A 475 22.68 -8.13 13.84
C TRP A 475 21.14 -8.19 13.87
N VAL A 476 20.51 -7.69 12.83
CA VAL A 476 19.05 -7.68 12.70
C VAL A 476 18.64 -8.75 11.69
N ASP A 477 17.76 -9.66 12.11
CA ASP A 477 17.14 -10.68 11.28
C ASP A 477 15.62 -10.38 11.21
N ASP A 478 15.18 -9.73 10.13
CA ASP A 478 13.79 -9.32 9.92
C ASP A 478 13.47 -9.28 8.42
N TYR A 479 12.98 -10.40 7.85
CA TYR A 479 12.77 -10.64 6.41
C TYR A 479 14.05 -10.53 5.57
N THR A 480 14.96 -9.67 5.95
CA THR A 480 16.33 -9.57 5.47
C THR A 480 17.26 -9.48 6.67
N CYS A 481 18.52 -9.86 6.48
CA CYS A 481 19.50 -9.89 7.57
C CYS A 481 20.64 -8.93 7.26
N ALA A 482 20.98 -8.06 8.23
CA ALA A 482 22.13 -7.17 8.12
C ALA A 482 22.64 -6.73 9.48
N GLN A 483 23.91 -6.31 9.51
CA GLN A 483 24.51 -5.62 10.64
C GLN A 483 24.07 -4.15 10.64
N MET A 484 23.57 -3.67 11.77
CA MET A 484 23.20 -2.28 12.02
C MET A 484 24.17 -1.67 13.01
N THR A 485 25.07 -0.83 12.53
CA THR A 485 26.06 -0.15 13.38
C THR A 485 25.90 1.36 13.28
N ILE A 486 25.55 1.98 14.40
CA ILE A 486 25.52 3.46 14.57
C ILE A 486 26.48 3.79 15.70
N THR A 487 27.54 4.53 15.40
CA THR A 487 28.57 4.89 16.37
C THR A 487 28.27 6.23 17.06
N ALA A 488 28.95 6.49 18.18
CA ALA A 488 28.90 7.81 18.81
C ALA A 488 29.38 8.93 17.87
N SER A 489 30.32 8.63 16.95
CA SER A 489 30.79 9.57 15.93
C SER A 489 29.68 9.93 14.92
N ASP A 490 28.91 8.92 14.46
CA ASP A 490 27.79 9.14 13.55
C ASP A 490 26.72 10.02 14.22
N ILE A 491 26.42 9.77 15.49
CA ILE A 491 25.46 10.58 16.26
C ILE A 491 25.96 12.03 16.39
N ALA A 492 27.25 12.23 16.71
CA ALA A 492 27.82 13.55 16.81
C ALA A 492 27.77 14.30 15.46
N GLU A 493 27.99 13.60 14.35
CA GLU A 493 27.85 14.17 13.00
C GLU A 493 26.42 14.61 12.71
N ILE A 494 25.42 13.77 13.02
CA ILE A 494 24.01 14.11 12.80
C ILE A 494 23.61 15.31 13.65
N LYS A 495 24.03 15.37 14.91
CA LYS A 495 23.78 16.53 15.78
C LYS A 495 24.40 17.82 15.22
N ARG A 496 25.64 17.76 14.72
CA ARG A 496 26.25 18.90 14.02
C ARG A 496 25.48 19.31 12.77
N TYR A 497 25.02 18.32 11.98
CA TYR A 497 24.20 18.56 10.79
C TYR A 497 22.88 19.25 11.13
N ALA A 498 22.17 18.77 12.16
CA ALA A 498 20.87 19.27 12.58
C ALA A 498 20.95 20.65 13.29
N ALA A 499 22.09 20.98 13.89
CA ALA A 499 22.32 22.24 14.63
C ALA A 499 22.16 23.53 13.76
N LYS A 500 22.08 23.40 12.45
CA LYS A 500 21.70 24.50 11.55
C LYS A 500 20.23 24.95 11.73
N TYR A 501 19.44 24.14 12.39
CA TYR A 501 18.03 24.39 12.71
C TYR A 501 17.83 24.57 14.23
N SER A 502 16.82 25.34 14.61
CA SER A 502 16.40 25.44 15.99
C SER A 502 15.71 24.15 16.46
N LYS A 503 15.78 23.86 17.75
CA LYS A 503 14.98 22.80 18.35
C LYS A 503 13.49 23.18 18.36
N PRO A 504 12.56 22.19 18.35
CA PRO A 504 11.14 22.45 18.49
C PRO A 504 10.87 23.29 19.75
N SER A 505 9.93 24.22 19.66
CA SER A 505 9.48 25.01 20.82
C SER A 505 8.73 24.18 21.86
N THR A 506 8.19 23.02 21.47
CA THR A 506 7.52 22.08 22.34
C THR A 506 8.36 20.83 22.52
N PRO A 507 8.79 20.47 23.73
CA PRO A 507 9.68 19.34 23.97
C PRO A 507 8.97 17.97 23.99
N VAL A 508 7.62 17.92 23.99
CA VAL A 508 6.86 16.69 24.20
C VAL A 508 6.26 16.08 22.94
N LEU A 509 6.85 16.32 21.78
CA LEU A 509 6.45 15.68 20.52
C LEU A 509 6.31 14.16 20.68
N HIS A 510 7.15 13.54 21.47
CA HIS A 510 7.17 12.10 21.73
C HIS A 510 5.97 11.57 22.55
N TYR A 511 5.10 12.43 23.10
CA TYR A 511 3.88 11.99 23.79
C TYR A 511 2.60 12.18 22.97
N ILE A 512 2.70 12.75 21.77
CA ILE A 512 1.51 12.91 20.92
C ILE A 512 0.94 11.55 20.50
N THR A 513 -0.38 11.44 20.62
CA THR A 513 -1.18 10.32 20.11
C THR A 513 -2.33 10.86 19.28
N ALA A 514 -3.02 10.01 18.53
CA ALA A 514 -4.22 10.44 17.78
C ALA A 514 -5.28 11.02 18.73
N ASN A 515 -5.40 10.48 19.95
CA ASN A 515 -6.35 10.96 20.95
C ASN A 515 -5.99 12.34 21.55
N SER A 516 -4.71 12.71 21.54
CA SER A 516 -4.24 14.01 22.09
C SER A 516 -3.94 15.06 21.02
N ALA A 517 -4.07 14.74 19.73
CA ALA A 517 -3.71 15.64 18.64
C ALA A 517 -4.41 17.01 18.71
N ASP A 518 -5.69 17.05 19.10
CA ASP A 518 -6.45 18.30 19.25
C ASP A 518 -5.94 19.17 20.43
N ILE A 519 -5.40 18.56 21.48
CA ILE A 519 -4.77 19.28 22.60
C ILE A 519 -3.55 20.06 22.08
N TYR A 520 -2.71 19.41 21.30
CA TYR A 520 -1.56 20.05 20.65
C TYR A 520 -1.99 21.12 19.65
N LYS A 521 -2.95 20.81 18.77
CA LYS A 521 -3.46 21.74 17.77
C LYS A 521 -3.99 23.03 18.36
N ASN A 522 -4.76 22.90 19.45
CA ASN A 522 -5.41 24.03 20.12
C ASN A 522 -4.53 24.66 21.19
N LYS A 523 -3.31 24.12 21.45
CA LYS A 523 -2.40 24.57 22.50
C LYS A 523 -3.08 24.66 23.86
N SER A 524 -3.92 23.67 24.18
CA SER A 524 -4.77 23.69 25.37
C SER A 524 -3.93 23.47 26.64
N PRO A 525 -3.94 24.42 27.61
CA PRO A 525 -3.08 24.34 28.79
C PRO A 525 -3.50 23.20 29.70
N LEU A 526 -2.50 22.51 30.29
CA LEU A 526 -2.72 21.53 31.33
C LEU A 526 -3.34 22.17 32.56
N SER A 527 -4.35 21.52 33.13
CA SER A 527 -4.92 21.94 34.42
C SER A 527 -5.43 20.75 35.23
N GLY A 528 -5.30 20.85 36.57
CA GLY A 528 -5.74 19.84 37.52
C GLY A 528 -5.37 20.26 38.94
N ASN A 529 -5.77 19.50 39.95
CA ASN A 529 -5.47 19.76 41.33
C ASN A 529 -4.69 18.60 41.95
N THR A 530 -3.52 18.89 42.49
CA THR A 530 -2.69 17.91 43.20
C THR A 530 -3.48 17.21 44.31
N GLY A 531 -3.37 15.89 44.38
CA GLY A 531 -4.07 15.09 45.38
C GLY A 531 -5.54 14.78 45.04
N ALA A 532 -6.06 15.22 43.89
CA ALA A 532 -7.46 15.04 43.50
C ALA A 532 -7.60 14.33 42.13
N GLY A 533 -8.82 13.86 41.85
CA GLY A 533 -9.18 13.31 40.53
C GLY A 533 -8.61 11.92 40.22
N PHE A 534 -8.30 11.14 41.26
CA PHE A 534 -7.86 9.75 41.08
C PHE A 534 -8.33 8.86 42.25
N GLU A 535 -8.44 7.56 41.94
CA GLU A 535 -8.66 6.48 42.90
C GLU A 535 -7.37 5.68 43.07
N LYS A 536 -6.94 5.41 44.30
CA LYS A 536 -5.80 4.52 44.58
C LYS A 536 -6.24 3.07 44.62
N LYS A 537 -5.51 2.19 43.94
CA LYS A 537 -5.62 0.73 44.00
C LYS A 537 -4.23 0.14 44.22
N GLU A 538 -4.16 -1.15 44.59
CA GLU A 538 -2.88 -1.83 44.72
C GLU A 538 -2.08 -1.78 43.42
N GLY A 539 -0.88 -1.23 43.47
CA GLY A 539 0.05 -1.12 42.34
C GLY A 539 -0.35 -0.15 41.21
N LYS A 540 -1.44 0.64 41.37
CA LYS A 540 -1.88 1.61 40.36
C LYS A 540 -2.78 2.70 40.93
N ILE A 541 -2.91 3.78 40.16
CA ILE A 541 -3.96 4.78 40.36
C ILE A 541 -4.84 4.84 39.09
N ILE A 542 -6.11 5.11 39.27
CA ILE A 542 -7.07 5.34 38.18
C ILE A 542 -7.37 6.83 38.16
N ILE A 543 -6.85 7.53 37.18
CA ILE A 543 -7.00 8.97 37.04
C ILE A 543 -8.23 9.27 36.21
N GLN A 544 -9.11 10.16 36.72
CA GLN A 544 -10.24 10.69 35.97
C GLN A 544 -9.74 11.79 35.03
N ASN A 545 -9.81 11.56 33.71
CA ASN A 545 -9.24 12.48 32.73
C ASN A 545 -9.95 13.84 32.70
N ASN A 546 -11.20 13.93 33.12
CA ASN A 546 -11.92 15.19 33.25
C ASN A 546 -11.41 16.08 34.43
N ALA A 547 -10.76 15.50 35.43
CA ALA A 547 -10.14 16.22 36.52
C ALA A 547 -8.73 16.73 36.17
N TRP A 548 -8.09 16.11 35.16
CA TRP A 548 -6.76 16.45 34.66
C TRP A 548 -6.87 16.88 33.20
N LYS A 549 -7.49 18.06 33.00
CA LYS A 549 -7.79 18.54 31.64
C LYS A 549 -6.51 18.78 30.83
N ASN A 550 -6.53 18.37 29.58
CA ASN A 550 -5.48 18.56 28.60
C ASN A 550 -4.13 17.91 28.95
N ALA A 551 -4.12 16.94 29.90
CA ALA A 551 -2.97 16.06 30.04
C ALA A 551 -2.81 15.23 28.76
N VAL A 552 -1.57 14.99 28.35
CA VAL A 552 -1.24 14.12 27.19
C VAL A 552 -0.63 12.80 27.64
N ALA A 553 0.04 12.81 28.78
CA ALA A 553 0.62 11.64 29.43
C ALA A 553 0.68 11.80 30.95
N PHE A 554 0.90 10.67 31.65
CA PHE A 554 1.21 10.61 33.06
C PHE A 554 2.53 9.87 33.24
N GLU A 555 3.47 10.50 33.95
CA GLU A 555 4.80 9.97 34.27
C GLU A 555 4.85 9.52 35.73
N THR A 556 5.32 8.28 35.98
CA THR A 556 5.53 7.74 37.33
C THR A 556 7.00 7.72 37.66
N TYR A 557 7.36 8.20 38.84
CA TYR A 557 8.75 8.33 39.30
C TYR A 557 9.01 7.60 40.62
N THR A 558 10.25 7.07 40.75
CA THR A 558 10.88 6.63 41.99
C THR A 558 12.09 7.53 42.22
N GLY A 559 11.98 8.48 43.17
CA GLY A 559 12.92 9.59 43.22
C GLY A 559 12.89 10.40 41.93
N GLU A 560 14.03 10.57 41.27
CA GLU A 560 14.15 11.27 40.00
C GLU A 560 14.02 10.33 38.79
N LYS A 561 14.00 9.01 39.02
CA LYS A 561 13.97 8.01 37.95
C LYS A 561 12.54 7.82 37.42
N LEU A 562 12.33 8.05 36.12
CA LEU A 562 11.12 7.67 35.41
C LEU A 562 11.00 6.14 35.37
N VAL A 563 9.91 5.58 35.91
CA VAL A 563 9.69 4.13 35.97
C VAL A 563 8.50 3.63 35.16
N LYS A 564 7.51 4.49 34.87
CA LYS A 564 6.38 4.18 33.99
C LYS A 564 5.89 5.44 33.29
N VAL A 565 5.29 5.26 32.12
CA VAL A 565 4.58 6.29 31.36
C VAL A 565 3.26 5.72 30.87
N ALA A 566 2.18 6.47 31.06
CA ALA A 566 0.87 6.15 30.49
C ALA A 566 0.37 7.36 29.69
N PHE A 567 -0.03 7.16 28.44
CA PHE A 567 -0.72 8.21 27.70
C PHE A 567 -2.18 8.32 28.14
N VAL A 568 -2.81 9.47 27.94
CA VAL A 568 -4.18 9.73 28.39
C VAL A 568 -5.18 8.77 27.76
N GLY A 569 -5.96 8.10 28.60
CA GLY A 569 -6.93 7.06 28.22
C GLY A 569 -6.38 5.64 28.31
N ALA A 570 -5.08 5.42 28.52
CA ALA A 570 -4.50 4.10 28.62
C ALA A 570 -5.16 3.26 29.73
N GLY A 571 -5.49 2.00 29.41
CA GLY A 571 -6.12 1.04 30.33
C GLY A 571 -7.62 1.20 30.51
N SER A 572 -8.26 2.24 29.93
CA SER A 572 -9.72 2.41 29.97
C SER A 572 -10.40 1.91 28.70
N ASN A 573 -11.72 1.74 28.73
CA ASN A 573 -12.49 1.30 27.57
C ASN A 573 -12.84 2.46 26.61
N ASP A 574 -13.00 3.68 27.14
CA ASP A 574 -13.58 4.84 26.45
C ASP A 574 -12.77 6.14 26.59
N ALA A 575 -11.56 6.05 27.11
CA ALA A 575 -10.69 7.18 27.42
C ALA A 575 -11.20 8.12 28.53
N SER A 576 -12.23 7.77 29.31
CA SER A 576 -12.70 8.58 30.45
C SER A 576 -11.70 8.59 31.60
N ASN A 577 -10.93 7.53 31.74
CA ASN A 577 -9.94 7.33 32.79
C ASN A 577 -8.59 6.95 32.20
N THR A 578 -7.53 7.12 32.97
CA THR A 578 -6.19 6.60 32.68
C THR A 578 -5.73 5.72 33.84
N ILE A 579 -5.31 4.50 33.52
CA ILE A 579 -4.68 3.61 34.50
C ILE A 579 -3.17 3.88 34.47
N VAL A 580 -2.67 4.35 35.60
CA VAL A 580 -1.25 4.63 35.81
C VAL A 580 -0.68 3.64 36.79
N HIS A 581 0.24 2.78 36.38
CA HIS A 581 0.90 1.83 37.26
C HIS A 581 1.85 2.54 38.21
N THR A 582 1.77 2.19 39.49
CA THR A 582 2.59 2.72 40.59
C THR A 582 3.33 1.57 41.26
N PRO A 583 4.48 1.12 40.69
CA PRO A 583 5.30 0.08 41.31
C PRO A 583 5.72 0.46 42.74
N ALA A 584 6.14 -0.54 43.52
CA ALA A 584 6.69 -0.30 44.86
C ALA A 584 7.84 0.72 44.80
N GLY A 585 7.84 1.68 45.73
CA GLY A 585 8.82 2.77 45.73
C GLY A 585 8.42 3.99 44.88
N THR A 586 7.24 4.01 44.24
CA THR A 586 6.74 5.21 43.56
C THR A 586 6.66 6.39 44.53
N THR A 587 7.32 7.48 44.15
CA THR A 587 7.35 8.72 44.94
C THR A 587 6.45 9.82 44.37
N GLN A 588 6.26 9.84 43.07
CA GLN A 588 5.50 10.88 42.38
C GLN A 588 4.80 10.33 41.14
N VAL A 589 3.64 10.89 40.82
CA VAL A 589 3.00 10.79 39.51
C VAL A 589 2.76 12.21 39.00
N LYS A 590 3.19 12.50 37.79
CA LYS A 590 3.04 13.83 37.17
C LYS A 590 2.16 13.74 35.94
N ALA A 591 1.20 14.63 35.82
CA ALA A 591 0.50 14.90 34.54
C ALA A 591 1.39 15.79 33.67
N VAL A 592 1.42 15.50 32.37
CA VAL A 592 2.24 16.22 31.38
C VAL A 592 1.32 16.91 30.39
N GLY A 593 1.54 18.19 30.15
CA GLY A 593 0.89 18.99 29.10
C GLY A 593 1.59 18.88 27.75
N TRP A 594 0.93 19.33 26.70
CA TRP A 594 1.45 19.34 25.32
C TRP A 594 2.78 20.12 25.18
N ASP A 595 2.98 21.14 25.99
CA ASP A 595 4.15 22.04 26.02
C ASP A 595 5.28 21.55 26.95
N GLY A 596 5.11 20.40 27.60
CA GLY A 596 6.06 19.86 28.56
C GLY A 596 5.83 20.36 30.02
N THR A 597 4.80 21.16 30.26
CA THR A 597 4.38 21.52 31.63
C THR A 597 4.07 20.24 32.42
N ARG A 598 4.55 20.16 33.67
CA ARG A 598 4.32 19.03 34.57
C ARG A 598 3.66 19.50 35.85
N MET A 599 2.59 18.81 36.23
CA MET A 599 1.87 19.04 37.50
C MET A 599 1.83 17.76 38.32
N ASN A 600 2.08 17.83 39.61
CA ASN A 600 2.01 16.65 40.47
C ASN A 600 0.55 16.20 40.61
N VAL A 601 0.32 14.91 40.33
CA VAL A 601 -0.97 14.25 40.62
C VAL A 601 -0.94 13.68 42.03
N LEU A 602 0.20 13.01 42.35
CA LEU A 602 0.45 12.35 43.61
C LEU A 602 1.85 12.70 44.11
#